data_b2b14d095b1fdad05ffc971f9fc752cf
#
_entry.id   b2b14d095b1fdad05ffc971f9fc752cf
#
_cell.length_a   1.000
_cell.length_b   1.000
_cell.length_c   1.000
_cell.angle_alpha   90.00
_cell.angle_beta   90.00
_cell.angle_gamma   90.00
#
_symmetry.space_group_name_H-M   'P 1'
#
loop_
_entity.id
_entity.type
_entity.pdbx_description
1 polymer ?
#
loop_
_entity_poly.entity_id
_entity_poly.type
_entity_poly.pdbx_seq_one_letter_code
_entity_poly.pdbx_strand_id
1 'polypeptide(L)'
;MADQEKFEGFKQKLVDENEQKYGAEIREKYGEEAVNRSNQKLKNMTQEEYDRITALNEELMQTLLKAYQTGDPAGELAQRAADLHRQWLSFYWDSYSKEAHAGVAQMYVDDPRFTAYYDKKQPGLAAFLRDAVLIYTA
;
A
#
# COMPACT_ATOMS: atom_id res chain seq x y z
N MET A 1 11.01 10.76 -25.14
CA MET A 1 10.02 10.10 -26.01
C MET A 1 9.95 8.62 -25.74
N ALA A 2 11.00 7.85 -26.03
CA ALA A 2 11.00 6.42 -25.77
C ALA A 2 10.80 6.08 -24.28
N ASP A 3 11.37 6.88 -23.38
CA ASP A 3 11.23 6.66 -21.94
C ASP A 3 9.80 6.90 -21.47
N GLN A 4 9.13 7.91 -22.03
CA GLN A 4 7.74 8.20 -21.69
C GLN A 4 6.82 7.08 -22.16
N GLU A 5 7.06 6.56 -23.35
CA GLU A 5 6.28 5.44 -23.89
C GLU A 5 6.47 4.18 -23.07
N LYS A 6 7.70 3.91 -22.64
CA LYS A 6 8.02 2.76 -21.79
C LYS A 6 7.33 2.89 -20.44
N PHE A 7 7.32 4.08 -19.87
CA PHE A 7 6.67 4.32 -18.59
C PHE A 7 5.16 4.14 -18.69
N GLU A 8 4.53 4.64 -19.76
CA GLU A 8 3.10 4.47 -19.97
C GLU A 8 2.74 2.99 -20.14
N GLY A 9 3.55 2.24 -20.89
CA GLY A 9 3.37 0.80 -21.04
C GLY A 9 3.53 0.06 -19.72
N PHE A 10 4.50 0.47 -18.93
CA PHE A 10 4.73 -0.09 -17.58
C PHE A 10 3.54 0.12 -16.68
N LYS A 11 2.96 1.33 -16.65
CA LYS A 11 1.78 1.62 -15.85
C LYS A 11 0.58 0.79 -16.27
N GLN A 12 0.38 0.65 -17.58
CA GLN A 12 -0.72 -0.15 -18.11
C GLN A 12 -0.57 -1.61 -17.70
N LYS A 13 0.66 -2.12 -17.75
CA LYS A 13 0.95 -3.48 -17.33
C LYS A 13 0.65 -3.70 -15.86
N LEU A 14 0.99 -2.72 -15.00
CA LEU A 14 0.67 -2.80 -13.56
C LEU A 14 -0.83 -2.87 -13.32
N VAL A 15 -1.60 -2.04 -14.02
CA VAL A 15 -3.06 -2.05 -13.90
C VAL A 15 -3.62 -3.41 -14.35
N ASP A 16 -3.16 -3.91 -15.48
CA ASP A 16 -3.64 -5.19 -16.02
C ASP A 16 -3.31 -6.36 -15.10
N GLU A 17 -2.11 -6.40 -14.54
CA GLU A 17 -1.70 -7.45 -13.62
C GLU A 17 -2.54 -7.42 -12.34
N ASN A 18 -2.79 -6.23 -11.79
CA ASN A 18 -3.61 -6.09 -10.60
C ASN A 18 -5.05 -6.51 -10.85
N GLU A 19 -5.61 -6.18 -12.01
CA GLU A 19 -6.95 -6.61 -12.38
C GLU A 19 -7.04 -8.13 -12.50
N GLN A 20 -6.03 -8.78 -13.09
CA GLN A 20 -6.03 -10.23 -13.21
C GLN A 20 -5.92 -10.93 -11.86
N LYS A 21 -5.07 -10.42 -10.98
CA LYS A 21 -4.80 -11.06 -9.69
C LYS A 21 -5.88 -10.77 -8.65
N TYR A 22 -6.35 -9.54 -8.60
CA TYR A 22 -7.16 -9.07 -7.47
C TYR A 22 -8.44 -8.35 -7.89
N GLY A 23 -8.60 -8.03 -9.18
CA GLY A 23 -9.64 -7.13 -9.66
C GLY A 23 -11.05 -7.50 -9.19
N ALA A 24 -11.44 -8.76 -9.38
CA ALA A 24 -12.78 -9.20 -9.01
C ALA A 24 -13.03 -9.09 -7.51
N GLU A 25 -12.06 -9.50 -6.70
CA GLU A 25 -12.19 -9.48 -5.24
C GLU A 25 -12.22 -8.07 -4.69
N ILE A 26 -11.34 -7.21 -5.21
CA ILE A 26 -11.25 -5.82 -4.77
C ILE A 26 -12.51 -5.06 -5.16
N ARG A 27 -13.05 -5.30 -6.36
CA ARG A 27 -14.27 -4.67 -6.83
C ARG A 27 -15.46 -5.08 -5.97
N GLU A 28 -15.52 -6.34 -5.56
CA GLU A 28 -16.56 -6.82 -4.66
C GLU A 28 -16.48 -6.16 -3.30
N LYS A 29 -15.27 -5.99 -2.76
CA LYS A 29 -15.06 -5.47 -1.43
C LYS A 29 -15.19 -3.94 -1.34
N TYR A 30 -14.65 -3.20 -2.30
CA TYR A 30 -14.56 -1.74 -2.25
C TYR A 30 -15.42 -1.02 -3.28
N GLY A 31 -16.06 -1.77 -4.21
CA GLY A 31 -16.85 -1.20 -5.26
C GLY A 31 -16.04 -0.91 -6.52
N GLU A 32 -16.72 -1.02 -7.65
CA GLU A 32 -16.09 -0.86 -8.95
C GLU A 32 -15.57 0.55 -9.19
N GLU A 33 -16.32 1.55 -8.75
CA GLU A 33 -15.94 2.94 -8.92
C GLU A 33 -14.65 3.29 -8.18
N ALA A 34 -14.48 2.80 -6.95
CA ALA A 34 -13.27 3.04 -6.17
C ALA A 34 -12.04 2.43 -6.85
N VAL A 35 -12.17 1.20 -7.36
CA VAL A 35 -11.07 0.53 -8.06
C VAL A 35 -10.72 1.26 -9.35
N ASN A 36 -11.73 1.68 -10.10
CA ASN A 36 -11.51 2.42 -11.35
C ASN A 36 -10.80 3.75 -11.10
N ARG A 37 -11.14 4.45 -10.00
CA ARG A 37 -10.47 5.69 -9.64
C ARG A 37 -9.00 5.47 -9.28
N SER A 38 -8.70 4.41 -8.53
CA SER A 38 -7.33 4.05 -8.19
C SER A 38 -6.52 3.74 -9.44
N ASN A 39 -7.09 2.96 -10.36
CA ASN A 39 -6.43 2.64 -11.62
C ASN A 39 -6.20 3.90 -12.47
N GLN A 40 -7.16 4.81 -12.47
CA GLN A 40 -7.04 6.06 -13.22
C GLN A 40 -5.94 6.95 -12.64
N LYS A 41 -5.81 7.01 -11.33
CA LYS A 41 -4.72 7.75 -10.69
C LYS A 41 -3.36 7.19 -11.10
N LEU A 42 -3.23 5.86 -11.12
CA LEU A 42 -1.99 5.23 -11.57
C LEU A 42 -1.70 5.56 -13.03
N LYS A 43 -2.71 5.48 -13.91
CA LYS A 43 -2.53 5.80 -15.33
C LYS A 43 -2.14 7.25 -15.58
N ASN A 44 -2.66 8.17 -14.76
CA ASN A 44 -2.41 9.60 -14.89
C ASN A 44 -1.14 10.07 -14.17
N MET A 45 -0.49 9.17 -13.44
CA MET A 45 0.69 9.49 -12.66
C MET A 45 1.87 9.87 -13.55
N THR A 46 2.59 10.93 -13.17
CA THR A 46 3.83 11.30 -13.85
C THR A 46 4.98 10.42 -13.39
N GLN A 47 6.07 10.41 -14.18
CA GLN A 47 7.29 9.68 -13.79
C GLN A 47 7.81 10.18 -12.45
N GLU A 48 7.79 11.48 -12.23
CA GLU A 48 8.24 12.10 -10.98
C GLU A 48 7.40 11.63 -9.79
N GLU A 49 6.09 11.58 -9.95
CA GLU A 49 5.19 11.08 -8.91
C GLU A 49 5.44 9.61 -8.61
N TYR A 50 5.62 8.80 -9.65
CA TYR A 50 5.90 7.37 -9.50
C TYR A 50 7.21 7.16 -8.75
N ASP A 51 8.25 7.93 -9.07
CA ASP A 51 9.54 7.84 -8.40
C ASP A 51 9.41 8.19 -6.91
N ARG A 52 8.61 9.20 -6.58
CA ARG A 52 8.35 9.57 -5.19
C ARG A 52 7.60 8.48 -4.43
N ILE A 53 6.61 7.87 -5.06
CA ILE A 53 5.86 6.77 -4.45
C ILE A 53 6.77 5.57 -4.20
N THR A 54 7.62 5.25 -5.15
CA THR A 54 8.57 4.16 -5.03
C THR A 54 9.54 4.40 -3.87
N ALA A 55 10.08 5.62 -3.76
CA ALA A 55 10.96 6.00 -2.68
C ALA A 55 10.24 5.95 -1.33
N LEU A 56 8.99 6.40 -1.29
CA LEU A 56 8.17 6.38 -0.09
C LEU A 56 7.91 4.95 0.38
N ASN A 57 7.60 4.06 -0.55
CA ASN A 57 7.38 2.64 -0.22
C ASN A 57 8.64 2.00 0.33
N GLU A 58 9.80 2.34 -0.22
CA GLU A 58 11.07 1.83 0.26
C GLU A 58 11.37 2.34 1.68
N GLU A 59 11.14 3.62 1.94
CA GLU A 59 11.27 4.20 3.28
C GLU A 59 10.32 3.53 4.27
N LEU A 60 9.07 3.32 3.86
CA LEU A 60 8.08 2.62 4.67
C LEU A 60 8.59 1.24 5.06
N MET A 61 9.06 0.48 4.09
CA MET A 61 9.50 -0.89 4.35
C MET A 61 10.70 -0.93 5.28
N GLN A 62 11.68 -0.05 5.08
CA GLN A 62 12.85 0.03 5.95
C GLN A 62 12.47 0.43 7.38
N THR A 63 11.61 1.43 7.51
CA THR A 63 11.14 1.89 8.82
C THR A 63 10.35 0.79 9.52
N LEU A 64 9.51 0.08 8.78
CA LEU A 64 8.69 -1.01 9.31
C LEU A 64 9.57 -2.16 9.84
N LEU A 65 10.61 -2.53 9.09
CA LEU A 65 11.53 -3.57 9.52
C LEU A 65 12.28 -3.18 10.81
N LYS A 66 12.70 -1.93 10.91
CA LYS A 66 13.33 -1.42 12.14
C LYS A 66 12.36 -1.42 13.31
N ALA A 67 11.11 -1.00 13.05
CA ALA A 67 10.07 -0.97 14.07
C ALA A 67 9.77 -2.37 14.59
N TYR A 68 9.72 -3.36 13.69
CA TYR A 68 9.50 -4.75 14.06
C TYR A 68 10.52 -5.23 15.08
N GLN A 69 11.78 -4.83 14.90
CA GLN A 69 12.85 -5.23 15.82
C GLN A 69 12.67 -4.67 17.23
N THR A 70 11.96 -3.54 17.38
CA THR A 70 11.65 -3.00 18.71
C THR A 70 10.56 -3.79 19.40
N GLY A 71 9.73 -4.52 18.66
CA GLY A 71 8.61 -5.29 19.20
C GLY A 71 7.45 -4.45 19.70
N ASP A 72 7.46 -3.13 19.48
CA ASP A 72 6.45 -2.22 20.00
C ASP A 72 5.68 -1.53 18.89
N PRO A 73 4.45 -1.99 18.57
CA PRO A 73 3.64 -1.36 17.52
C PRO A 73 3.14 0.05 17.89
N ALA A 74 3.19 0.43 19.16
CA ALA A 74 2.85 1.78 19.62
C ALA A 74 4.08 2.69 19.65
N GLY A 75 5.27 2.16 19.39
CA GLY A 75 6.51 2.92 19.45
C GLY A 75 6.64 3.93 18.33
N GLU A 76 7.59 4.83 18.49
CA GLU A 76 7.82 5.93 17.55
C GLU A 76 8.07 5.44 16.13
N LEU A 77 8.92 4.43 15.95
CA LEU A 77 9.21 3.87 14.62
C LEU A 77 8.00 3.21 13.99
N ALA A 78 7.23 2.47 14.78
CA ALA A 78 6.03 1.80 14.28
C ALA A 78 4.97 2.83 13.86
N GLN A 79 4.79 3.86 14.66
CA GLN A 79 3.81 4.91 14.33
C GLN A 79 4.28 5.74 13.12
N ARG A 80 5.59 5.94 12.95
CA ARG A 80 6.13 6.54 11.74
C ARG A 80 5.84 5.66 10.52
N ALA A 81 6.02 4.35 10.64
CA ALA A 81 5.70 3.42 9.54
C ALA A 81 4.22 3.49 9.17
N ALA A 82 3.33 3.55 10.17
CA ALA A 82 1.90 3.70 9.91
C ALA A 82 1.58 5.02 9.18
N ASP A 83 2.26 6.10 9.55
CA ASP A 83 2.10 7.39 8.88
C ASP A 83 2.61 7.35 7.44
N LEU A 84 3.74 6.71 7.20
CA LEU A 84 4.28 6.52 5.85
C LEU A 84 3.31 5.69 5.00
N HIS A 85 2.70 4.69 5.61
CA HIS A 85 1.68 3.87 4.94
C HIS A 85 0.46 4.72 4.56
N ARG A 86 0.02 5.61 5.44
CA ARG A 86 -1.05 6.56 5.12
C ARG A 86 -0.68 7.44 3.94
N GLN A 87 0.54 7.96 3.91
CA GLN A 87 1.02 8.80 2.82
C GLN A 87 1.01 8.02 1.49
N TRP A 88 1.44 6.76 1.53
CA TRP A 88 1.45 5.90 0.35
C TRP A 88 0.03 5.66 -0.17
N LEU A 89 -0.92 5.34 0.72
CA LEU A 89 -2.31 5.14 0.35
C LEU A 89 -2.93 6.41 -0.24
N SER A 90 -2.53 7.57 0.26
CA SER A 90 -3.09 8.85 -0.17
C SER A 90 -2.74 9.21 -1.62
N PHE A 91 -1.74 8.57 -2.22
CA PHE A 91 -1.48 8.71 -3.66
C PHE A 91 -2.56 8.03 -4.50
N TYR A 92 -3.19 7.00 -3.97
CA TYR A 92 -4.18 6.21 -4.72
C TYR A 92 -5.62 6.53 -4.35
N TRP A 93 -5.86 6.99 -3.13
CA TRP A 93 -7.20 7.29 -2.63
C TRP A 93 -7.57 8.74 -2.88
N ASP A 94 -8.83 8.98 -3.28
CA ASP A 94 -9.36 10.33 -3.43
C ASP A 94 -9.47 11.04 -2.09
N SER A 95 -9.84 10.30 -1.06
CA SER A 95 -9.89 10.82 0.31
C SER A 95 -9.44 9.73 1.27
N TYR A 96 -8.73 10.15 2.28
CA TYR A 96 -8.25 9.26 3.33
C TYR A 96 -9.30 9.16 4.45
N SER A 97 -9.51 7.94 4.97
CA SER A 97 -10.24 7.77 6.22
C SER A 97 -9.51 6.79 7.10
N LYS A 98 -9.57 7.01 8.39
CA LYS A 98 -8.95 6.11 9.38
C LYS A 98 -9.56 4.72 9.31
N GLU A 99 -10.86 4.65 9.10
CA GLU A 99 -11.59 3.39 9.01
C GLU A 99 -11.12 2.56 7.81
N ALA A 100 -10.99 3.20 6.63
CA ALA A 100 -10.50 2.52 5.44
C ALA A 100 -9.06 2.07 5.62
N HIS A 101 -8.23 2.89 6.26
CA HIS A 101 -6.83 2.55 6.54
C HIS A 101 -6.73 1.31 7.44
N ALA A 102 -7.48 1.29 8.52
CA ALA A 102 -7.54 0.13 9.41
C ALA A 102 -8.05 -1.12 8.68
N GLY A 103 -9.04 -0.95 7.80
CA GLY A 103 -9.57 -2.05 7.00
C GLY A 103 -8.56 -2.66 6.05
N VAL A 104 -7.76 -1.82 5.40
CA VAL A 104 -6.68 -2.29 4.51
C VAL A 104 -5.63 -3.06 5.30
N ALA A 105 -5.21 -2.55 6.44
CA ALA A 105 -4.22 -3.23 7.28
C ALA A 105 -4.74 -4.58 7.77
N GLN A 106 -6.01 -4.66 8.12
CA GLN A 106 -6.63 -5.93 8.51
C GLN A 106 -6.65 -6.91 7.33
N MET A 107 -6.94 -6.42 6.13
CA MET A 107 -6.92 -7.25 4.93
C MET A 107 -5.54 -7.87 4.70
N TYR A 108 -4.47 -7.15 5.01
CA TYR A 108 -3.10 -7.67 4.86
C TYR A 108 -2.85 -8.93 5.70
N VAL A 109 -3.57 -9.07 6.81
CA VAL A 109 -3.48 -10.27 7.66
C VAL A 109 -4.46 -11.35 7.22
N ASP A 110 -5.64 -10.94 6.74
CA ASP A 110 -6.70 -11.87 6.36
C ASP A 110 -6.48 -12.53 5.00
N ASP A 111 -5.80 -11.84 4.08
CA ASP A 111 -5.53 -12.36 2.74
C ASP A 111 -4.11 -12.91 2.67
N PRO A 112 -3.94 -14.23 2.47
CA PRO A 112 -2.60 -14.84 2.44
C PRO A 112 -1.64 -14.23 1.42
N ARG A 113 -2.15 -13.70 0.33
CA ARG A 113 -1.31 -13.09 -0.71
C ARG A 113 -0.65 -11.81 -0.19
N PHE A 114 -1.40 -10.99 0.53
CA PHE A 114 -0.87 -9.77 1.14
C PHE A 114 0.01 -10.08 2.34
N THR A 115 -0.39 -11.06 3.15
CA THR A 115 0.44 -11.51 4.26
C THR A 115 1.81 -11.95 3.74
N ALA A 116 1.85 -12.74 2.67
CA ALA A 116 3.09 -13.22 2.09
C ALA A 116 3.99 -12.07 1.59
N TYR A 117 3.40 -11.02 1.06
CA TYR A 117 4.17 -9.87 0.58
C TYR A 117 5.03 -9.26 1.70
N TYR A 118 4.47 -9.09 2.88
CA TYR A 118 5.20 -8.54 4.03
C TYR A 118 6.04 -9.60 4.73
N ASP A 119 5.46 -10.77 4.97
CA ASP A 119 6.12 -11.83 5.74
C ASP A 119 7.30 -12.45 5.02
N LYS A 120 7.35 -12.33 3.71
CA LYS A 120 8.52 -12.72 2.91
C LYS A 120 9.78 -11.98 3.36
N LYS A 121 9.64 -10.73 3.77
CA LYS A 121 10.76 -9.93 4.27
C LYS A 121 11.07 -10.25 5.73
N GLN A 122 10.05 -10.47 6.51
CA GLN A 122 10.17 -10.80 7.93
C GLN A 122 8.87 -11.47 8.38
N PRO A 123 8.90 -12.74 8.83
CA PRO A 123 7.70 -13.39 9.35
C PRO A 123 7.05 -12.58 10.47
N GLY A 124 5.75 -12.38 10.38
CA GLY A 124 5.00 -11.58 11.34
C GLY A 124 4.91 -10.09 11.01
N LEU A 125 5.54 -9.66 9.92
CA LEU A 125 5.58 -8.22 9.57
C LEU A 125 4.19 -7.68 9.24
N ALA A 126 3.36 -8.44 8.51
CA ALA A 126 2.01 -8.01 8.17
C ALA A 126 1.17 -7.76 9.41
N ALA A 127 1.22 -8.67 10.38
CA ALA A 127 0.49 -8.53 11.64
C ALA A 127 1.00 -7.34 12.46
N PHE A 128 2.31 -7.12 12.46
CA PHE A 128 2.90 -5.99 13.14
C PHE A 128 2.44 -4.66 12.54
N LEU A 129 2.43 -4.56 11.22
CA LEU A 129 1.92 -3.37 10.53
C LEU A 129 0.45 -3.14 10.86
N ARG A 130 -0.37 -4.20 10.82
CA ARG A 130 -1.78 -4.12 11.19
C ARG A 130 -1.94 -3.54 12.59
N ASP A 131 -1.19 -4.05 13.54
CA ASP A 131 -1.27 -3.59 14.93
C ASP A 131 -0.85 -2.12 15.06
N ALA A 132 0.20 -1.73 14.36
CA ALA A 132 0.65 -0.33 14.35
C ALA A 132 -0.42 0.60 13.75
N VAL A 133 -1.05 0.19 12.65
CA VAL A 133 -2.10 0.97 11.99
C VAL A 133 -3.34 1.08 12.87
N LEU A 134 -3.72 0.01 13.58
CA LEU A 134 -4.87 0.07 14.47
C LEU A 134 -4.66 1.07 15.61
N ILE A 135 -3.44 1.18 16.11
CA ILE A 135 -3.09 2.19 17.12
C ILE A 135 -3.10 3.59 16.49
N TYR A 136 -2.51 3.73 15.31
CA TYR A 136 -2.43 5.00 14.59
C TYR A 136 -3.80 5.57 14.25
N THR A 137 -4.76 4.72 13.91
CA THR A 137 -6.11 5.10 13.49
C THR A 137 -7.13 5.12 14.63
N ALA A 138 -6.72 4.77 15.83
CA ALA A 138 -7.61 4.75 16.99
C ALA A 138 -8.14 6.14 17.37
#